data_423ae43e7d0824779e50e945dc65bca5
#
_entry.id   423ae43e7d0824779e50e945dc65bca5
#
_cell.length_a   1.000
_cell.length_b   1.000
_cell.length_c   1.000
_cell.angle_alpha   90.00
_cell.angle_beta   90.00
_cell.angle_gamma   90.00
#
_symmetry.space_group_name_H-M   'P 1'
#
loop_
_entity.id
_entity.type
_entity.pdbx_description
1 polymer ?
#
loop_
_entity_poly.entity_id
_entity_poly.type
_entity_poly.pdbx_seq_one_letter_code
_entity_poly.pdbx_strand_id
1 'polypeptide(L)'
;MELKQNIVDDLELVKTVDTSNNPIYSYCFNTENELSVTATPQLCKYYTTDTDFLKDNQTLLKSYKSANGPVNYKEMLNIWREIKADTGFKEKYYYLDWPMLEHLNKSELFLEVMSVYNMASPIISLFVPIILMIIPFFIIRLKGLNLTMSEYVTVLKVIVSNHAIGKLFTKFNDVSINERVYMLLSAAFYVFSIYQNILVCYRFNNNMHKIHKFLKDTDTYLDNTTTAMNNYLSHSSNLITHGSFNDVLRERMSVLSQFKKAIRGISEYRVTNYKKVLEIGHVLKCFYQLYEDPTYNA
;
A
#
# COMPACT_ATOMS: atom_id res chain seq x y z
N MET A 1 1.56 20.90 -33.74
CA MET A 1 2.82 20.46 -34.41
C MET A 1 3.81 20.07 -33.34
N GLU A 2 4.68 19.09 -33.63
CA GLU A 2 5.72 18.68 -32.68
C GLU A 2 7.00 19.54 -32.87
N LEU A 3 7.56 20.00 -31.75
CA LEU A 3 8.78 20.80 -31.78
C LEU A 3 10.01 19.88 -31.90
N LYS A 4 10.92 20.20 -32.81
CA LYS A 4 12.14 19.40 -32.99
C LYS A 4 13.06 19.57 -31.77
N GLN A 5 13.72 18.49 -31.35
CA GLN A 5 14.59 18.50 -30.18
C GLN A 5 15.73 19.52 -30.23
N ASN A 6 16.34 19.72 -31.43
CA ASN A 6 17.37 20.73 -31.59
C ASN A 6 16.88 22.15 -31.27
N ILE A 7 15.62 22.48 -31.61
CA ILE A 7 15.05 23.79 -31.29
C ILE A 7 14.84 23.93 -29.78
N VAL A 8 14.40 22.84 -29.10
CA VAL A 8 14.24 22.82 -27.64
C VAL A 8 15.59 23.06 -26.94
N ASP A 9 16.65 22.46 -27.47
CA ASP A 9 18.00 22.55 -26.92
C ASP A 9 18.63 23.91 -27.24
N ASP A 10 18.53 24.41 -28.49
CA ASP A 10 19.08 25.70 -28.91
C ASP A 10 18.44 26.89 -28.18
N LEU A 11 17.16 26.78 -27.88
CA LEU A 11 16.42 27.80 -27.10
C LEU A 11 16.51 27.61 -25.59
N GLU A 12 17.22 26.60 -25.13
CA GLU A 12 17.33 26.27 -23.69
C GLU A 12 15.97 26.23 -22.96
N LEU A 13 14.94 25.64 -23.60
CA LEU A 13 13.59 25.68 -23.06
C LEU A 13 13.46 24.90 -21.76
N VAL A 14 14.10 23.74 -21.66
CA VAL A 14 13.99 22.80 -20.52
C VAL A 14 15.30 22.60 -19.79
N LYS A 15 16.42 22.71 -20.49
CA LYS A 15 17.79 22.57 -19.94
C LYS A 15 18.66 23.71 -20.44
N THR A 16 19.53 24.21 -19.58
CA THR A 16 20.53 25.20 -19.91
C THR A 16 21.87 24.54 -20.18
N VAL A 17 22.68 25.13 -21.03
CA VAL A 17 24.09 24.75 -21.24
C VAL A 17 24.90 25.13 -20.00
N ASP A 18 24.66 26.32 -19.46
CA ASP A 18 25.25 26.76 -18.20
C ASP A 18 24.37 26.37 -17.03
N THR A 19 24.84 25.44 -16.19
CA THR A 19 24.13 24.93 -15.02
C THR A 19 23.87 25.97 -13.91
N SER A 20 24.48 27.15 -14.02
CA SER A 20 24.21 28.27 -13.09
C SER A 20 22.93 29.03 -13.44
N ASN A 21 22.41 28.86 -14.66
CA ASN A 21 21.21 29.53 -15.15
C ASN A 21 20.00 28.58 -15.14
N ASN A 22 18.81 29.15 -15.05
CA ASN A 22 17.57 28.39 -15.17
C ASN A 22 17.06 28.38 -16.63
N PRO A 23 16.46 27.27 -17.10
CA PRO A 23 15.88 27.21 -18.45
C PRO A 23 14.67 28.15 -18.58
N ILE A 24 14.36 28.56 -19.82
CA ILE A 24 13.28 29.55 -20.10
C ILE A 24 11.96 29.14 -19.45
N TYR A 25 11.58 27.87 -19.54
CA TYR A 25 10.30 27.43 -19.01
C TYR A 25 10.23 27.43 -17.48
N SER A 26 11.35 27.42 -16.77
CA SER A 26 11.34 27.60 -15.32
C SER A 26 10.97 29.03 -14.89
N TYR A 27 11.23 30.02 -15.76
CA TYR A 27 10.78 31.40 -15.51
C TYR A 27 9.32 31.62 -15.90
N CYS A 28 8.84 30.89 -16.93
CA CYS A 28 7.46 31.04 -17.43
C CYS A 28 6.45 30.27 -16.56
N PHE A 29 6.85 29.11 -16.06
CA PHE A 29 5.99 28.20 -15.30
C PHE A 29 6.55 28.07 -13.88
N ASN A 30 5.68 28.23 -12.89
CA ASN A 30 6.09 28.01 -11.52
C ASN A 30 6.38 26.51 -11.26
N THR A 31 7.67 26.17 -11.16
CA THR A 31 8.17 24.79 -10.97
C THR A 31 8.50 24.49 -9.49
N GLU A 32 7.74 25.05 -8.53
CA GLU A 32 8.02 24.87 -7.11
C GLU A 32 7.78 23.45 -6.60
N ASN A 33 6.97 22.65 -7.30
CA ASN A 33 6.69 21.28 -6.90
C ASN A 33 7.18 20.24 -7.93
N GLU A 34 7.43 19.01 -7.48
CA GLU A 34 7.96 17.93 -8.33
C GLU A 34 7.05 17.57 -9.53
N LEU A 35 5.73 17.72 -9.39
CA LEU A 35 4.78 17.46 -10.48
C LEU A 35 4.92 18.52 -11.58
N SER A 36 5.06 19.79 -11.20
CA SER A 36 5.30 20.87 -12.16
C SER A 36 6.64 20.69 -12.89
N VAL A 37 7.70 20.31 -12.17
CA VAL A 37 9.01 20.01 -12.78
C VAL A 37 8.89 18.87 -13.80
N THR A 38 8.10 17.83 -13.51
CA THR A 38 7.93 16.69 -14.42
C THR A 38 7.03 17.03 -15.62
N ALA A 39 6.01 17.88 -15.43
CA ALA A 39 5.08 18.27 -16.50
C ALA A 39 5.67 19.29 -17.47
N THR A 40 6.51 20.23 -17.00
CA THR A 40 7.06 21.32 -17.80
C THR A 40 7.79 20.85 -19.07
N PRO A 41 8.63 19.79 -19.08
CA PRO A 41 9.26 19.27 -20.29
C PRO A 41 8.29 18.76 -21.35
N GLN A 42 7.07 18.37 -20.94
CA GLN A 42 6.05 17.88 -21.88
C GLN A 42 5.37 19.05 -22.61
N LEU A 43 5.29 20.22 -22.01
CA LEU A 43 4.70 21.42 -22.60
C LEU A 43 5.50 21.90 -23.81
N CYS A 44 6.82 21.73 -23.82
CA CYS A 44 7.67 22.16 -24.92
C CYS A 44 7.64 21.25 -26.16
N LYS A 45 7.01 20.05 -26.07
CA LYS A 45 6.94 19.12 -27.21
C LYS A 45 6.06 19.62 -28.35
N TYR A 46 5.11 20.49 -28.07
CA TYR A 46 4.10 20.90 -29.03
C TYR A 46 3.99 22.41 -29.12
N TYR A 47 3.76 22.90 -30.34
CA TYR A 47 3.40 24.28 -30.60
C TYR A 47 2.23 24.34 -31.58
N THR A 48 1.52 25.45 -31.58
CA THR A 48 0.38 25.68 -32.46
C THR A 48 0.48 27.03 -33.14
N THR A 49 -0.05 27.10 -34.37
CA THR A 49 -0.23 28.36 -35.14
C THR A 49 -1.71 28.69 -35.30
N ASP A 50 -2.60 27.91 -34.65
CA ASP A 50 -4.04 28.14 -34.63
C ASP A 50 -4.35 29.41 -33.85
N THR A 51 -4.81 30.44 -34.59
CA THR A 51 -5.06 31.77 -34.04
C THR A 51 -6.26 31.80 -33.07
N ASP A 52 -7.25 30.94 -33.28
CA ASP A 52 -8.45 30.91 -32.42
C ASP A 52 -8.11 30.18 -31.10
N PHE A 53 -7.37 29.11 -31.17
CA PHE A 53 -6.85 28.46 -29.98
C PHE A 53 -5.93 29.38 -29.16
N LEU A 54 -5.06 30.17 -29.83
CA LEU A 54 -4.19 31.11 -29.12
C LEU A 54 -4.96 32.24 -28.45
N LYS A 55 -6.03 32.76 -29.08
CA LYS A 55 -6.94 33.79 -28.47
C LYS A 55 -7.70 33.19 -27.27
N ASP A 56 -8.24 32.02 -27.42
CA ASP A 56 -8.92 31.31 -26.34
C ASP A 56 -8.01 31.10 -25.13
N ASN A 57 -6.74 30.64 -25.36
CA ASN A 57 -5.74 30.52 -24.31
C ASN A 57 -5.41 31.86 -23.64
N GLN A 58 -5.27 32.93 -24.40
CA GLN A 58 -5.06 34.27 -23.81
C GLN A 58 -6.22 34.69 -22.93
N THR A 59 -7.45 34.41 -23.34
CA THR A 59 -8.68 34.68 -22.56
C THR A 59 -8.70 33.86 -21.29
N LEU A 60 -8.37 32.55 -21.40
CA LEU A 60 -8.29 31.67 -20.27
C LEU A 60 -7.23 32.15 -19.26
N LEU A 61 -6.00 32.44 -19.71
CA LEU A 61 -4.91 32.90 -18.83
C LEU A 61 -5.21 34.19 -18.12
N LYS A 62 -5.96 35.13 -18.75
CA LYS A 62 -6.37 36.39 -18.13
C LYS A 62 -7.45 36.21 -17.05
N SER A 63 -8.33 35.23 -17.23
CA SER A 63 -9.45 34.98 -16.32
C SER A 63 -9.12 33.97 -15.22
N TYR A 64 -8.17 33.04 -15.47
CA TYR A 64 -7.84 31.95 -14.57
C TYR A 64 -7.20 32.45 -13.27
N LYS A 65 -7.76 32.01 -12.14
CA LYS A 65 -7.17 32.20 -10.82
C LYS A 65 -7.00 30.82 -10.18
N SER A 66 -5.82 30.53 -9.67
CA SER A 66 -5.57 29.27 -8.95
C SER A 66 -6.52 29.16 -7.76
N ALA A 67 -7.20 28.02 -7.66
CA ALA A 67 -8.12 27.74 -6.55
C ALA A 67 -7.37 27.22 -5.31
N ASN A 68 -6.17 26.66 -5.49
CA ASN A 68 -5.41 26.01 -4.44
C ASN A 68 -4.10 26.75 -4.20
N GLY A 69 -3.68 26.82 -2.92
CA GLY A 69 -2.34 27.22 -2.55
C GLY A 69 -1.28 26.14 -2.90
N PRO A 70 0.02 26.43 -2.72
CA PRO A 70 1.09 25.46 -2.93
C PRO A 70 0.92 24.28 -1.98
N VAL A 71 0.86 23.07 -2.53
CA VAL A 71 0.77 21.82 -1.77
C VAL A 71 2.02 20.99 -2.03
N ASN A 72 2.62 20.47 -0.96
CA ASN A 72 3.80 19.64 -1.05
C ASN A 72 3.40 18.15 -1.13
N TYR A 73 3.62 17.54 -2.30
CA TYR A 73 3.37 16.12 -2.55
C TYR A 73 4.63 15.25 -2.48
N LYS A 74 5.77 15.80 -2.06
CA LYS A 74 7.06 15.12 -2.12
C LYS A 74 7.07 13.78 -1.39
N GLU A 75 6.48 13.72 -0.20
CA GLU A 75 6.45 12.50 0.59
C GLU A 75 5.58 11.42 -0.08
N MET A 76 4.40 11.78 -0.58
CA MET A 76 3.51 10.87 -1.31
C MET A 76 4.19 10.32 -2.56
N LEU A 77 4.85 11.18 -3.35
CA LEU A 77 5.57 10.77 -4.56
C LEU A 77 6.76 9.86 -4.24
N ASN A 78 7.48 10.11 -3.16
CA ASN A 78 8.59 9.24 -2.73
C ASN A 78 8.09 7.85 -2.33
N ILE A 79 7.00 7.77 -1.57
CA ILE A 79 6.37 6.48 -1.22
C ILE A 79 5.93 5.76 -2.50
N TRP A 80 5.30 6.47 -3.44
CA TRP A 80 4.87 5.89 -4.71
C TRP A 80 6.02 5.35 -5.55
N ARG A 81 7.14 6.09 -5.65
CA ARG A 81 8.36 5.64 -6.34
C ARG A 81 8.95 4.40 -5.64
N GLU A 82 8.99 4.38 -4.30
CA GLU A 82 9.44 3.21 -3.53
C GLU A 82 8.58 1.98 -3.87
N ILE A 83 7.25 2.15 -3.88
CA ILE A 83 6.31 1.07 -4.21
C ILE A 83 6.50 0.56 -5.64
N LYS A 84 6.64 1.46 -6.61
CA LYS A 84 6.82 1.08 -8.04
C LYS A 84 8.19 0.48 -8.33
N ALA A 85 9.22 0.85 -7.61
CA ALA A 85 10.56 0.27 -7.74
C ALA A 85 10.70 -1.09 -7.01
N ASP A 86 9.78 -1.43 -6.12
CA ASP A 86 9.84 -2.66 -5.33
C ASP A 86 9.32 -3.85 -6.14
N THR A 87 10.24 -4.71 -6.58
CA THR A 87 9.92 -5.94 -7.32
C THR A 87 9.17 -6.98 -6.48
N GLY A 88 9.21 -6.86 -5.15
CA GLY A 88 8.54 -7.73 -4.19
C GLY A 88 7.24 -7.14 -3.61
N PHE A 89 6.56 -6.24 -4.33
CA PHE A 89 5.35 -5.60 -3.85
C PHE A 89 4.31 -6.56 -3.27
N LYS A 90 3.96 -7.62 -4.00
CA LYS A 90 2.96 -8.59 -3.55
C LYS A 90 3.41 -9.30 -2.28
N GLU A 91 4.64 -9.77 -2.21
CA GLU A 91 5.20 -10.43 -1.03
C GLU A 91 5.28 -9.48 0.18
N LYS A 92 5.78 -8.26 -0.02
CA LYS A 92 5.95 -7.25 1.03
C LYS A 92 4.64 -6.85 1.69
N TYR A 93 3.57 -6.75 0.91
CA TYR A 93 2.25 -6.34 1.39
C TYR A 93 1.27 -7.50 1.56
N TYR A 94 1.78 -8.76 1.51
CA TYR A 94 1.01 -10.00 1.75
C TYR A 94 -0.11 -10.25 0.74
N TYR A 95 0.05 -9.81 -0.51
CA TYR A 95 -0.83 -10.21 -1.60
C TYR A 95 -0.42 -11.56 -2.17
N LEU A 96 -1.40 -12.28 -2.70
CA LEU A 96 -1.14 -13.53 -3.39
C LEU A 96 -0.47 -13.28 -4.76
N ASP A 97 0.64 -13.97 -5.00
CA ASP A 97 1.36 -13.93 -6.28
C ASP A 97 1.15 -15.19 -7.13
N TRP A 98 0.07 -15.90 -6.87
CA TRP A 98 -0.34 -17.08 -7.63
C TRP A 98 -1.39 -16.68 -8.68
N PRO A 99 -1.13 -16.84 -10.00
CA PRO A 99 -2.05 -16.38 -11.06
C PRO A 99 -3.47 -16.93 -10.91
N MET A 100 -3.61 -18.19 -10.44
CA MET A 100 -4.91 -18.84 -10.25
C MET A 100 -5.72 -18.21 -9.10
N LEU A 101 -5.05 -17.66 -8.07
CA LEU A 101 -5.66 -17.12 -6.86
C LEU A 101 -5.57 -15.59 -6.78
N GLU A 102 -4.99 -14.94 -7.77
CA GLU A 102 -4.76 -13.49 -7.78
C GLU A 102 -6.06 -12.68 -7.65
N HIS A 103 -7.18 -13.22 -8.15
CA HIS A 103 -8.50 -12.60 -8.01
C HIS A 103 -8.91 -12.37 -6.55
N LEU A 104 -8.36 -13.16 -5.61
CA LEU A 104 -8.61 -13.00 -4.17
C LEU A 104 -8.01 -11.71 -3.60
N ASN A 105 -6.97 -11.15 -4.24
CA ASN A 105 -6.42 -9.84 -3.87
C ASN A 105 -7.43 -8.68 -4.09
N LYS A 106 -8.49 -8.91 -4.86
CA LYS A 106 -9.60 -7.97 -5.05
C LYS A 106 -10.74 -8.19 -4.05
N SER A 107 -10.68 -9.26 -3.25
CA SER A 107 -11.69 -9.60 -2.25
C SER A 107 -11.34 -8.95 -0.91
N GLU A 108 -12.20 -8.04 -0.47
CA GLU A 108 -12.08 -7.34 0.81
C GLU A 108 -12.08 -8.30 2.00
N LEU A 109 -13.02 -9.26 1.98
CA LEU A 109 -13.13 -10.28 3.04
C LEU A 109 -11.88 -11.17 3.12
N PHE A 110 -11.33 -11.58 1.98
CA PHE A 110 -10.12 -12.40 1.96
C PHE A 110 -8.93 -11.64 2.57
N LEU A 111 -8.71 -10.41 2.13
CA LEU A 111 -7.63 -9.56 2.65
C LEU A 111 -7.79 -9.24 4.13
N GLU A 112 -9.04 -9.11 4.60
CA GLU A 112 -9.36 -8.94 6.01
C GLU A 112 -8.94 -10.16 6.84
N VAL A 113 -9.38 -11.36 6.42
CA VAL A 113 -9.03 -12.62 7.10
C VAL A 113 -7.52 -12.84 7.15
N MET A 114 -6.82 -12.62 6.04
CA MET A 114 -5.37 -12.73 5.97
C MET A 114 -4.66 -11.73 6.89
N SER A 115 -5.20 -10.53 6.99
CA SER A 115 -4.67 -9.48 7.87
C SER A 115 -4.83 -9.84 9.34
N VAL A 116 -6.00 -10.33 9.72
CA VAL A 116 -6.26 -10.82 11.09
C VAL A 116 -5.34 -11.99 11.43
N TYR A 117 -5.15 -12.93 10.49
CA TYR A 117 -4.20 -14.04 10.65
C TYR A 117 -2.76 -13.55 10.88
N ASN A 118 -2.27 -12.62 10.07
CA ASN A 118 -0.91 -12.07 10.20
C ASN A 118 -0.70 -11.35 11.55
N MET A 119 -1.72 -10.62 12.02
CA MET A 119 -1.65 -9.95 13.33
C MET A 119 -1.76 -10.92 14.50
N ALA A 120 -2.56 -11.98 14.36
CA ALA A 120 -2.76 -12.96 15.40
C ALA A 120 -1.68 -14.06 15.44
N SER A 121 -0.84 -14.17 14.40
CA SER A 121 0.14 -15.24 14.24
C SER A 121 1.09 -15.44 15.43
N PRO A 122 1.59 -14.41 16.15
CA PRO A 122 2.41 -14.61 17.33
C PRO A 122 1.63 -15.29 18.47
N ILE A 123 0.37 -14.89 18.65
CA ILE A 123 -0.51 -15.44 19.67
C ILE A 123 -0.85 -16.89 19.32
N ILE A 124 -1.25 -17.14 18.06
CA ILE A 124 -1.57 -18.48 17.56
C ILE A 124 -0.38 -19.42 17.78
N SER A 125 0.85 -19.00 17.44
CA SER A 125 2.05 -19.84 17.58
C SER A 125 2.35 -20.22 19.03
N LEU A 126 2.01 -19.38 20.01
CA LEU A 126 2.11 -19.68 21.43
C LEU A 126 1.06 -20.69 21.88
N PHE A 127 -0.16 -20.61 21.34
CA PHE A 127 -1.28 -21.47 21.75
C PHE A 127 -1.36 -22.79 20.99
N VAL A 128 -0.76 -22.93 19.81
CA VAL A 128 -0.77 -24.18 19.02
C VAL A 128 -0.33 -25.40 19.83
N PRO A 129 0.79 -25.40 20.59
CA PRO A 129 1.17 -26.55 21.39
C PRO A 129 0.10 -26.93 22.45
N ILE A 130 -0.53 -25.94 23.05
CA ILE A 130 -1.60 -26.14 24.05
C ILE A 130 -2.82 -26.76 23.38
N ILE A 131 -3.23 -26.24 22.21
CA ILE A 131 -4.37 -26.76 21.44
C ILE A 131 -4.10 -28.21 21.02
N LEU A 132 -2.90 -28.51 20.51
CA LEU A 132 -2.51 -29.88 20.13
C LEU A 132 -2.55 -30.84 21.32
N MET A 133 -2.30 -30.38 22.54
CA MET A 133 -2.45 -31.17 23.74
C MET A 133 -3.91 -31.40 24.15
N ILE A 134 -4.81 -30.46 23.84
CA ILE A 134 -6.23 -30.52 24.21
C ILE A 134 -7.06 -31.35 23.22
N ILE A 135 -6.76 -31.30 21.93
CA ILE A 135 -7.49 -32.00 20.85
C ILE A 135 -7.67 -33.50 21.13
N PRO A 136 -6.65 -34.29 21.54
CA PRO A 136 -6.80 -35.71 21.78
C PRO A 136 -7.81 -36.04 22.87
N PHE A 137 -7.94 -35.21 23.90
CA PHE A 137 -8.96 -35.34 24.91
C PHE A 137 -10.39 -35.32 24.35
N PHE A 138 -10.66 -34.34 23.48
CA PHE A 138 -11.98 -34.24 22.84
C PHE A 138 -12.24 -35.42 21.91
N ILE A 139 -11.22 -35.87 21.15
CA ILE A 139 -11.36 -37.02 20.26
C ILE A 139 -11.66 -38.30 21.04
N ILE A 140 -10.97 -38.55 22.15
CA ILE A 140 -11.17 -39.71 23.02
C ILE A 140 -12.59 -39.69 23.59
N ARG A 141 -13.05 -38.53 24.07
CA ARG A 141 -14.40 -38.36 24.65
C ARG A 141 -15.50 -38.53 23.60
N LEU A 142 -15.29 -38.03 22.38
CA LEU A 142 -16.21 -38.21 21.25
C LEU A 142 -16.34 -39.68 20.83
N LYS A 143 -15.30 -40.50 21.04
CA LYS A 143 -15.33 -41.95 20.80
C LYS A 143 -16.03 -42.73 21.92
N GLY A 144 -16.67 -42.04 22.86
CA GLY A 144 -17.47 -42.67 23.93
C GLY A 144 -16.65 -43.22 25.10
N LEU A 145 -15.35 -42.92 25.18
CA LEU A 145 -14.53 -43.30 26.33
C LEU A 145 -14.73 -42.27 27.44
N ASN A 146 -15.16 -42.77 28.63
CA ASN A 146 -15.34 -41.95 29.83
C ASN A 146 -13.98 -41.65 30.47
N LEU A 147 -13.29 -40.63 29.97
CA LEU A 147 -12.06 -40.12 30.56
C LEU A 147 -12.40 -38.88 31.41
N THR A 148 -12.03 -38.89 32.68
CA THR A 148 -12.13 -37.70 33.52
C THR A 148 -11.00 -36.73 33.21
N MET A 149 -11.24 -35.42 33.50
CA MET A 149 -10.21 -34.37 33.27
C MET A 149 -8.91 -34.66 34.07
N SER A 150 -9.02 -35.21 35.28
CA SER A 150 -7.86 -35.55 36.11
C SER A 150 -7.02 -36.69 35.53
N GLU A 151 -7.65 -37.72 35.00
CA GLU A 151 -6.95 -38.83 34.32
C GLU A 151 -6.28 -38.34 33.05
N TYR A 152 -6.95 -37.49 32.27
CA TYR A 152 -6.37 -36.90 31.09
C TYR A 152 -5.15 -36.04 31.41
N VAL A 153 -5.21 -35.17 32.43
CA VAL A 153 -4.08 -34.35 32.88
C VAL A 153 -2.89 -35.22 33.30
N THR A 154 -3.15 -36.38 33.91
CA THR A 154 -2.09 -37.33 34.27
C THR A 154 -1.43 -37.92 33.03
N VAL A 155 -2.22 -38.37 32.05
CA VAL A 155 -1.69 -38.85 30.75
C VAL A 155 -0.95 -37.71 30.02
N LEU A 156 -1.48 -36.50 30.04
CA LEU A 156 -0.86 -35.33 29.43
C LEU A 156 0.51 -35.02 30.04
N LYS A 157 0.63 -35.08 31.38
CA LYS A 157 1.94 -34.92 32.06
C LYS A 157 2.95 -35.94 31.58
N VAL A 158 2.55 -37.18 31.34
CA VAL A 158 3.45 -38.24 30.82
C VAL A 158 3.84 -37.92 29.37
N ILE A 159 2.91 -37.49 28.52
CA ILE A 159 3.19 -37.12 27.13
C ILE A 159 4.12 -35.91 27.08
N VAL A 160 3.82 -34.84 27.82
CA VAL A 160 4.64 -33.63 27.89
C VAL A 160 6.05 -33.94 28.42
N SER A 161 6.15 -34.79 29.49
CA SER A 161 7.43 -35.14 30.04
C SER A 161 8.29 -35.99 29.08
N ASN A 162 7.66 -36.64 28.10
CA ASN A 162 8.35 -37.43 27.07
C ASN A 162 8.61 -36.62 25.78
N HIS A 163 7.96 -35.46 25.61
CA HIS A 163 8.25 -34.56 24.49
C HIS A 163 9.61 -33.84 24.68
N ALA A 164 10.31 -33.53 23.58
CA ALA A 164 11.65 -32.94 23.64
C ALA A 164 11.75 -31.71 24.54
N ILE A 165 10.77 -30.78 24.45
CA ILE A 165 10.71 -29.58 25.29
C ILE A 165 10.39 -29.92 26.75
N GLY A 166 9.48 -30.88 27.01
CA GLY A 166 9.18 -31.34 28.37
C GLY A 166 10.36 -32.05 29.05
N LYS A 167 11.07 -32.90 28.32
CA LYS A 167 12.32 -33.54 28.78
C LYS A 167 13.42 -32.52 29.15
N LEU A 168 13.46 -31.37 28.43
CA LEU A 168 14.41 -30.29 28.74
C LEU A 168 14.26 -29.79 30.20
N PHE A 169 13.03 -29.74 30.69
CA PHE A 169 12.76 -29.28 32.06
C PHE A 169 12.74 -30.39 33.11
N THR A 170 12.45 -31.64 32.71
CA THR A 170 12.22 -32.74 33.65
C THR A 170 13.33 -33.77 33.73
N LYS A 171 14.04 -34.03 32.62
CA LYS A 171 14.99 -35.15 32.50
C LYS A 171 16.32 -34.77 31.81
N PHE A 172 16.68 -33.49 31.78
CA PHE A 172 17.83 -33.00 31.02
C PHE A 172 19.14 -33.67 31.43
N ASN A 173 19.32 -33.95 32.72
CA ASN A 173 20.54 -34.58 33.27
C ASN A 173 20.58 -36.08 33.10
N ASP A 174 19.45 -36.74 32.87
CA ASP A 174 19.32 -38.20 32.86
C ASP A 174 19.39 -38.81 31.44
N VAL A 175 19.52 -37.97 30.41
CA VAL A 175 19.55 -38.39 29.00
C VAL A 175 20.95 -38.33 28.39
N SER A 176 21.13 -39.06 27.29
CA SER A 176 22.36 -39.06 26.52
C SER A 176 22.73 -37.71 25.95
N ILE A 177 24.01 -37.47 25.65
CA ILE A 177 24.47 -36.19 25.08
C ILE A 177 23.76 -35.87 23.76
N ASN A 178 23.53 -36.87 22.91
CA ASN A 178 22.86 -36.71 21.63
C ASN A 178 21.41 -36.24 21.83
N GLU A 179 20.69 -36.78 22.81
CA GLU A 179 19.33 -36.36 23.14
C GLU A 179 19.27 -34.94 23.75
N ARG A 180 20.29 -34.56 24.55
CA ARG A 180 20.41 -33.19 25.06
C ARG A 180 20.56 -32.20 23.92
N VAL A 181 21.41 -32.47 22.96
CA VAL A 181 21.60 -31.61 21.77
C VAL A 181 20.28 -31.50 20.98
N TYR A 182 19.60 -32.64 20.77
CA TYR A 182 18.29 -32.61 20.08
C TYR A 182 17.23 -31.77 20.82
N MET A 183 17.15 -31.90 22.15
CA MET A 183 16.22 -31.14 22.97
C MET A 183 16.52 -29.63 22.90
N LEU A 184 17.80 -29.24 22.99
CA LEU A 184 18.23 -27.84 22.88
C LEU A 184 17.92 -27.25 21.50
N LEU A 185 18.18 -28.00 20.43
CA LEU A 185 17.87 -27.60 19.08
C LEU A 185 16.35 -27.42 18.88
N SER A 186 15.56 -28.37 19.37
CA SER A 186 14.09 -28.29 19.29
C SER A 186 13.53 -27.07 20.02
N ALA A 187 14.07 -26.75 21.20
CA ALA A 187 13.69 -25.58 21.96
C ALA A 187 14.12 -24.28 21.23
N ALA A 188 15.33 -24.27 20.68
CA ALA A 188 15.84 -23.13 19.91
C ALA A 188 14.99 -22.85 18.66
N PHE A 189 14.61 -23.88 17.91
CA PHE A 189 13.72 -23.75 16.75
C PHE A 189 12.33 -23.25 17.13
N TYR A 190 11.78 -23.70 18.27
CA TYR A 190 10.51 -23.20 18.75
C TYR A 190 10.56 -21.72 19.10
N VAL A 191 11.57 -21.29 19.86
CA VAL A 191 11.76 -19.87 20.20
C VAL A 191 12.00 -19.04 18.93
N PHE A 192 12.78 -19.56 17.98
CA PHE A 192 13.02 -18.91 16.70
C PHE A 192 11.71 -18.76 15.88
N SER A 193 10.85 -19.77 15.88
CA SER A 193 9.54 -19.70 15.22
C SER A 193 8.66 -18.58 15.81
N ILE A 194 8.61 -18.47 17.15
CA ILE A 194 7.86 -17.38 17.82
C ILE A 194 8.46 -16.03 17.43
N TYR A 195 9.78 -15.90 17.44
CA TYR A 195 10.46 -14.65 17.04
C TYR A 195 10.12 -14.26 15.60
N GLN A 196 10.14 -15.19 14.65
CA GLN A 196 9.75 -14.94 13.25
C GLN A 196 8.30 -14.46 13.14
N ASN A 197 7.36 -15.07 13.87
CA ASN A 197 5.96 -14.64 13.88
C ASN A 197 5.79 -13.23 14.44
N ILE A 198 6.56 -12.86 15.48
CA ILE A 198 6.58 -11.49 16.01
C ILE A 198 7.09 -10.51 14.96
N LEU A 199 8.15 -10.86 14.23
CA LEU A 199 8.69 -10.03 13.14
C LEU A 199 7.69 -9.83 12.00
N VAL A 200 6.96 -10.89 11.61
CA VAL A 200 5.90 -10.81 10.60
C VAL A 200 4.82 -9.83 11.04
N CYS A 201 4.31 -9.95 12.25
CA CYS A 201 3.32 -9.05 12.82
C CYS A 201 3.82 -7.59 12.86
N TYR A 202 5.07 -7.37 13.29
CA TYR A 202 5.67 -6.04 13.34
C TYR A 202 5.81 -5.41 11.94
N ARG A 203 6.29 -6.17 10.96
CA ARG A 203 6.41 -5.71 9.56
C ARG A 203 5.05 -5.40 8.96
N PHE A 204 4.06 -6.27 9.21
CA PHE A 204 2.69 -6.04 8.76
C PHE A 204 2.12 -4.74 9.34
N ASN A 205 2.27 -4.53 10.64
CA ASN A 205 1.82 -3.30 11.31
C ASN A 205 2.48 -2.03 10.70
N ASN A 206 3.79 -2.07 10.46
CA ASN A 206 4.50 -0.94 9.85
C ASN A 206 4.03 -0.67 8.41
N ASN A 207 3.79 -1.73 7.64
CA ASN A 207 3.25 -1.61 6.29
C ASN A 207 1.85 -0.99 6.31
N MET A 208 1.00 -1.37 7.26
CA MET A 208 -0.33 -0.80 7.41
C MET A 208 -0.29 0.70 7.72
N HIS A 209 0.62 1.14 8.59
CA HIS A 209 0.81 2.57 8.84
C HIS A 209 1.22 3.33 7.57
N LYS A 210 2.16 2.78 6.79
CA LYS A 210 2.59 3.38 5.51
C LYS A 210 1.44 3.48 4.51
N ILE A 211 0.67 2.40 4.33
CA ILE A 211 -0.46 2.36 3.39
C ILE A 211 -1.53 3.39 3.78
N HIS A 212 -1.93 3.42 5.06
CA HIS A 212 -2.95 4.36 5.52
C HIS A 212 -2.52 5.81 5.32
N LYS A 213 -1.25 6.12 5.67
CA LYS A 213 -0.70 7.46 5.42
C LYS A 213 -0.72 7.81 3.93
N PHE A 214 -0.24 6.90 3.10
CA PHE A 214 -0.20 7.08 1.65
C PHE A 214 -1.61 7.32 1.05
N LEU A 215 -2.60 6.51 1.43
CA LEU A 215 -3.97 6.68 0.93
C LEU A 215 -4.62 7.97 1.45
N LYS A 216 -4.32 8.40 2.67
CA LYS A 216 -4.76 9.70 3.20
C LYS A 216 -4.17 10.87 2.42
N ASP A 217 -2.86 10.80 2.11
CA ASP A 217 -2.19 11.83 1.31
C ASP A 217 -2.72 11.83 -0.14
N THR A 218 -3.04 10.63 -0.67
CA THR A 218 -3.69 10.47 -1.97
C THR A 218 -5.10 11.06 -1.98
N ASP A 219 -5.90 10.91 -0.94
CA ASP A 219 -7.23 11.54 -0.83
C ASP A 219 -7.11 13.07 -0.89
N THR A 220 -6.15 13.66 -0.17
CA THR A 220 -5.84 15.09 -0.22
C THR A 220 -5.39 15.54 -1.62
N TYR A 221 -4.54 14.73 -2.28
CA TYR A 221 -4.11 14.99 -3.66
C TYR A 221 -5.29 14.99 -4.63
N LEU A 222 -6.19 14.01 -4.52
CA LEU A 222 -7.39 13.92 -5.36
C LEU A 222 -8.36 15.08 -5.12
N ASP A 223 -8.50 15.54 -3.88
CA ASP A 223 -9.29 16.73 -3.56
C ASP A 223 -8.77 17.99 -4.28
N ASN A 224 -7.47 18.22 -4.15
CA ASN A 224 -6.84 19.38 -4.78
C ASN A 224 -6.88 19.29 -6.31
N THR A 225 -6.63 18.09 -6.86
CA THR A 225 -6.64 17.84 -8.30
C THR A 225 -8.04 18.03 -8.89
N THR A 226 -9.07 17.45 -8.27
CA THR A 226 -10.46 17.60 -8.73
C THR A 226 -10.95 19.04 -8.60
N THR A 227 -10.53 19.76 -7.56
CA THR A 227 -10.81 21.19 -7.39
C THR A 227 -10.16 22.02 -8.50
N ALA A 228 -8.88 21.76 -8.82
CA ALA A 228 -8.17 22.45 -9.90
C ALA A 228 -8.80 22.16 -11.27
N MET A 229 -9.19 20.91 -11.54
CA MET A 229 -9.88 20.51 -12.78
C MET A 229 -11.23 21.20 -12.91
N ASN A 230 -12.04 21.26 -11.84
CA ASN A 230 -13.32 21.97 -11.83
C ASN A 230 -13.12 23.46 -12.05
N ASN A 231 -12.13 24.06 -11.43
CA ASN A 231 -11.78 25.46 -11.63
C ASN A 231 -11.40 25.74 -13.08
N TYR A 232 -10.58 24.88 -13.69
CA TYR A 232 -10.26 24.98 -15.11
C TYR A 232 -11.51 24.89 -15.99
N LEU A 233 -12.37 23.91 -15.78
CA LEU A 233 -13.61 23.70 -16.52
C LEU A 233 -14.53 24.93 -16.42
N SER A 234 -14.63 25.58 -15.27
CA SER A 234 -15.46 26.79 -15.08
C SER A 234 -14.99 27.97 -15.93
N HIS A 235 -13.68 28.07 -16.20
CA HIS A 235 -13.10 29.15 -17.02
C HIS A 235 -13.03 28.80 -18.51
N SER A 236 -12.94 27.50 -18.85
CA SER A 236 -12.81 27.04 -20.24
C SER A 236 -14.12 26.61 -20.91
N SER A 237 -15.21 26.52 -20.16
CA SER A 237 -16.51 26.01 -20.67
C SER A 237 -17.06 26.78 -21.89
N ASN A 238 -16.77 28.07 -22.00
CA ASN A 238 -17.23 28.93 -23.08
C ASN A 238 -16.22 29.05 -24.22
N LEU A 239 -15.07 28.39 -24.13
CA LEU A 239 -14.00 28.45 -25.12
C LEU A 239 -14.14 27.29 -26.11
N ILE A 240 -14.45 27.59 -27.37
CA ILE A 240 -14.79 26.60 -28.40
C ILE A 240 -13.67 25.65 -28.64
N THR A 241 -12.43 26.14 -28.70
CA THR A 241 -11.24 25.33 -29.01
C THR A 241 -10.85 24.37 -27.88
N HIS A 242 -11.40 24.54 -26.68
CA HIS A 242 -11.14 23.70 -25.50
C HIS A 242 -12.18 22.58 -25.31
N GLY A 243 -13.22 22.50 -26.16
CA GLY A 243 -14.33 21.57 -26.01
C GLY A 243 -13.88 20.11 -25.85
N SER A 244 -13.09 19.60 -26.77
CA SER A 244 -12.60 18.22 -26.72
C SER A 244 -11.73 17.91 -25.49
N PHE A 245 -10.91 18.85 -25.08
CA PHE A 245 -10.11 18.71 -23.86
C PHE A 245 -10.99 18.73 -22.61
N ASN A 246 -12.00 19.57 -22.57
CA ASN A 246 -12.96 19.63 -21.47
C ASN A 246 -13.72 18.29 -21.31
N ASP A 247 -14.06 17.61 -22.41
CA ASP A 247 -14.74 16.32 -22.35
C ASP A 247 -13.83 15.23 -21.79
N VAL A 248 -12.58 15.17 -22.25
CA VAL A 248 -11.56 14.27 -21.68
C VAL A 248 -11.35 14.56 -20.19
N LEU A 249 -11.30 15.83 -19.80
CA LEU A 249 -11.12 16.21 -18.40
C LEU A 249 -12.29 15.77 -17.51
N ARG A 250 -13.54 15.90 -18.01
CA ARG A 250 -14.74 15.41 -17.30
C ARG A 250 -14.72 13.91 -17.12
N GLU A 251 -14.32 13.16 -18.15
CA GLU A 251 -14.17 11.70 -18.08
C GLU A 251 -13.15 11.31 -17.02
N ARG A 252 -11.94 11.91 -17.05
CA ARG A 252 -10.90 11.69 -16.04
C ARG A 252 -11.37 12.03 -14.63
N MET A 253 -12.07 13.14 -14.45
CA MET A 253 -12.66 13.51 -13.16
C MET A 253 -13.66 12.48 -12.64
N SER A 254 -14.46 11.88 -13.52
CA SER A 254 -15.39 10.80 -13.15
C SER A 254 -14.65 9.62 -12.55
N VAL A 255 -13.56 9.16 -13.22
CA VAL A 255 -12.71 8.06 -12.75
C VAL A 255 -12.07 8.40 -11.40
N LEU A 256 -11.43 9.56 -11.29
CA LEU A 256 -10.79 10.00 -10.04
C LEU A 256 -11.79 10.12 -8.89
N SER A 257 -13.02 10.60 -9.17
CA SER A 257 -14.07 10.69 -8.15
C SER A 257 -14.58 9.36 -7.64
N GLN A 258 -14.58 8.30 -8.49
CA GLN A 258 -14.92 6.95 -8.07
C GLN A 258 -13.87 6.41 -7.10
N PHE A 259 -12.59 6.53 -7.45
CA PHE A 259 -11.51 6.10 -6.56
C PHE A 259 -11.49 6.90 -5.25
N LYS A 260 -11.66 8.21 -5.32
CA LYS A 260 -11.78 9.08 -4.14
C LYS A 260 -12.91 8.64 -3.21
N LYS A 261 -14.08 8.25 -3.75
CA LYS A 261 -15.18 7.70 -2.92
C LYS A 261 -14.77 6.42 -2.20
N ALA A 262 -13.97 5.56 -2.84
CA ALA A 262 -13.49 4.31 -2.24
C ALA A 262 -12.53 4.54 -1.09
N ILE A 263 -11.63 5.55 -1.19
CA ILE A 263 -10.64 5.84 -0.14
C ILE A 263 -11.11 6.86 0.90
N ARG A 264 -12.26 7.50 0.66
CA ARG A 264 -12.82 8.52 1.55
C ARG A 264 -13.09 7.95 2.94
N GLY A 265 -12.58 8.63 3.97
CA GLY A 265 -12.75 8.21 5.37
C GLY A 265 -11.69 7.26 5.88
N ILE A 266 -10.73 6.81 5.03
CA ILE A 266 -9.55 6.11 5.52
C ILE A 266 -8.77 7.08 6.39
N SER A 267 -8.74 6.79 7.69
CA SER A 267 -8.04 7.60 8.70
C SER A 267 -6.80 6.87 9.21
N GLU A 268 -6.05 7.49 10.12
CA GLU A 268 -4.86 6.89 10.68
C GLU A 268 -5.11 5.50 11.28
N TYR A 269 -4.23 4.56 10.93
CA TYR A 269 -4.24 3.21 11.46
C TYR A 269 -3.83 3.18 12.92
N ARG A 270 -4.64 2.50 13.76
CA ARG A 270 -4.32 2.24 15.18
C ARG A 270 -4.75 0.82 15.53
N VAL A 271 -3.79 -0.03 15.89
CA VAL A 271 -4.03 -1.43 16.29
C VAL A 271 -5.00 -1.56 17.46
N THR A 272 -4.99 -0.58 18.37
CA THR A 272 -5.88 -0.55 19.54
C THR A 272 -7.35 -0.31 19.20
N ASN A 273 -7.66 0.09 17.97
CA ASN A 273 -9.03 0.34 17.54
C ASN A 273 -9.52 -0.83 16.66
N TYR A 274 -10.34 -1.71 17.22
CA TYR A 274 -10.89 -2.88 16.52
C TYR A 274 -11.64 -2.54 15.23
N LYS A 275 -12.32 -1.38 15.16
CA LYS A 275 -13.00 -0.94 13.93
C LYS A 275 -11.99 -0.70 12.79
N LYS A 276 -10.79 -0.22 13.13
CA LYS A 276 -9.72 -0.01 12.15
C LYS A 276 -9.08 -1.31 11.69
N VAL A 277 -9.05 -2.31 12.55
CA VAL A 277 -8.63 -3.67 12.19
C VAL A 277 -9.60 -4.28 11.17
N LEU A 278 -10.91 -4.08 11.36
CA LEU A 278 -11.94 -4.56 10.43
C LEU A 278 -12.03 -3.78 9.11
N GLU A 279 -11.36 -2.64 8.98
CA GLU A 279 -11.26 -1.87 7.72
C GLU A 279 -10.01 -2.25 6.89
N ILE A 280 -9.09 -3.05 7.42
CA ILE A 280 -7.80 -3.36 6.76
C ILE A 280 -8.01 -4.01 5.39
N GLY A 281 -8.96 -4.93 5.27
CA GLY A 281 -9.27 -5.58 4.00
C GLY A 281 -9.66 -4.59 2.91
N HIS A 282 -10.50 -3.61 3.24
CA HIS A 282 -10.88 -2.53 2.34
C HIS A 282 -9.67 -1.66 1.93
N VAL A 283 -8.86 -1.27 2.89
CA VAL A 283 -7.66 -0.45 2.67
C VAL A 283 -6.66 -1.16 1.76
N LEU A 284 -6.38 -2.44 2.01
CA LEU A 284 -5.50 -3.25 1.17
C LEU A 284 -6.04 -3.42 -0.24
N LYS A 285 -7.36 -3.62 -0.40
CA LYS A 285 -8.01 -3.68 -1.71
C LYS A 285 -7.83 -2.38 -2.50
N CYS A 286 -8.09 -1.22 -1.88
CA CYS A 286 -7.90 0.06 -2.53
C CYS A 286 -6.43 0.29 -2.94
N PHE A 287 -5.50 -0.10 -2.08
CA PHE A 287 -4.06 0.00 -2.35
C PHE A 287 -3.62 -0.92 -3.49
N TYR A 288 -4.13 -2.16 -3.55
CA TYR A 288 -3.90 -3.10 -4.64
C TYR A 288 -4.45 -2.57 -5.96
N GLN A 289 -5.68 -2.03 -5.97
CA GLN A 289 -6.28 -1.42 -7.15
C GLN A 289 -5.45 -0.27 -7.69
N LEU A 290 -4.97 0.61 -6.81
CA LEU A 290 -4.11 1.72 -7.21
C LEU A 290 -2.79 1.25 -7.84
N TYR A 291 -2.23 0.13 -7.36
CA TYR A 291 -0.98 -0.42 -7.88
C TYR A 291 -1.15 -1.11 -9.22
N GLU A 292 -2.16 -1.97 -9.38
CA GLU A 292 -2.34 -2.87 -10.53
C GLU A 292 -3.18 -2.28 -11.65
N ASP A 293 -4.16 -1.40 -11.34
CA ASP A 293 -5.09 -0.91 -12.33
C ASP A 293 -4.50 0.29 -13.11
N PRO A 294 -4.26 0.14 -14.43
CA PRO A 294 -3.72 1.23 -15.26
C PRO A 294 -4.60 2.49 -15.25
N THR A 295 -5.91 2.33 -14.99
CA THR A 295 -6.85 3.44 -14.94
C THR A 295 -6.53 4.44 -13.82
N TYR A 296 -5.96 3.95 -12.72
CA TYR A 296 -5.64 4.76 -11.54
C TYR A 296 -4.14 5.10 -11.42
N ASN A 297 -3.26 4.32 -12.04
CA ASN A 297 -1.81 4.47 -11.86
C ASN A 297 -1.08 5.13 -13.04
N ALA A 298 -1.81 5.54 -14.08
CA ALA A 298 -1.29 6.16 -15.31
C ALA A 298 -1.01 7.67 -15.14
#